data_3f2621164e64d642735b620dd53c7551
#
_entry.id   3f2621164e64d642735b620dd53c7551
#
_cell.length_a   1.000
_cell.length_b   1.000
_cell.length_c   1.000
_cell.angle_alpha   90.00
_cell.angle_beta   90.00
_cell.angle_gamma   90.00
#
_symmetry.space_group_name_H-M   'P 1'
#
loop_
_entity.id
_entity.type
_entity.pdbx_description
1 polymer ?
#
loop_
_entity_poly.entity_id
_entity_poly.type
_entity_poly.pdbx_seq_one_letter_code
_entity_poly.pdbx_strand_id
1 'polypeptide(L)'
;MGRYLSLDMGAESGRLVIVDFSEVISTEVIYRFETPIMTDSLGRRCWDFPKIVEEVVSALKEAAPRGPFESMAVDTWGLDFGLLDEQSNLISNPVSHRDHRTDGYLRKADEMVGVERLHFETGAQLLEINSIFQLMAIHDHSPHELEAAQHLLMMPDLILFALTGQIGMEYTIASTTGLYDTQGNEWAFGLARDLNIPINILGEVADAGTFRGNLSPEIQEKTGLGPLKCFATASHDTAAAVVATPLS
;
A
#
# COMPACT_ATOMS: atom_id res chain seq x y z
N MET A 1 -11.41 24.44 -11.49
CA MET A 1 -12.15 24.17 -10.25
C MET A 1 -12.69 22.77 -10.35
N GLY A 2 -12.36 21.88 -9.42
CA GLY A 2 -12.72 20.47 -9.49
C GLY A 2 -12.98 19.88 -8.12
N ARG A 3 -13.76 18.79 -8.09
CA ARG A 3 -14.02 18.01 -6.88
C ARG A 3 -13.33 16.67 -6.99
N TYR A 4 -12.70 16.26 -5.93
CA TYR A 4 -11.84 15.09 -5.86
C TYR A 4 -12.25 14.21 -4.68
N LEU A 5 -11.92 12.91 -4.76
CA LEU A 5 -12.05 11.99 -3.65
C LEU A 5 -10.66 11.64 -3.10
N SER A 6 -10.48 11.73 -1.80
CA SER A 6 -9.31 11.24 -1.07
C SER A 6 -9.73 10.12 -0.13
N LEU A 7 -9.17 8.94 -0.32
CA LEU A 7 -9.31 7.83 0.59
C LEU A 7 -8.06 7.79 1.50
N ASP A 8 -8.24 8.23 2.73
CA ASP A 8 -7.19 8.31 3.74
C ASP A 8 -7.41 7.18 4.74
N MET A 9 -6.45 6.25 4.80
CA MET A 9 -6.54 5.04 5.58
C MET A 9 -5.37 4.90 6.56
N GLY A 10 -5.68 4.92 7.83
CA GLY A 10 -4.74 4.51 8.88
C GLY A 10 -4.90 3.05 9.27
N ALA A 11 -3.97 2.55 10.08
CA ALA A 11 -3.96 1.17 10.59
C ALA A 11 -5.11 0.84 11.58
N GLU A 12 -5.99 1.79 11.90
CA GLU A 12 -7.15 1.58 12.78
C GLU A 12 -8.47 1.94 12.10
N SER A 13 -8.45 2.94 11.22
CA SER A 13 -9.66 3.41 10.53
C SER A 13 -9.34 4.07 9.22
N GLY A 14 -10.30 4.02 8.28
CA GLY A 14 -10.27 4.75 7.03
C GLY A 14 -11.36 5.81 6.95
N ARG A 15 -11.17 6.78 6.07
CA ARG A 15 -12.16 7.80 5.75
C ARG A 15 -12.13 8.16 4.28
N LEU A 16 -13.30 8.41 3.72
CA LEU A 16 -13.45 9.00 2.40
C LEU A 16 -13.78 10.48 2.56
N VAL A 17 -12.99 11.32 1.88
CA VAL A 17 -13.07 12.76 1.95
C VAL A 17 -13.38 13.32 0.57
N ILE A 18 -14.38 14.21 0.47
CA ILE A 18 -14.53 15.07 -0.69
C ILE A 18 -13.62 16.29 -0.49
N VAL A 19 -12.81 16.56 -1.50
CA VAL A 19 -11.99 17.78 -1.57
C VAL A 19 -12.54 18.64 -2.68
N ASP A 20 -13.00 19.83 -2.33
CA ASP A 20 -13.44 20.85 -3.29
C ASP A 20 -12.29 21.84 -3.51
N PHE A 21 -11.78 21.86 -4.72
CA PHE A 21 -10.67 22.73 -5.13
C PHE A 21 -11.23 23.92 -5.93
N SER A 22 -11.80 24.88 -5.22
CA SER A 22 -12.29 26.15 -5.76
C SER A 22 -11.37 27.33 -5.40
N GLU A 23 -11.90 28.50 -5.09
CA GLU A 23 -11.11 29.66 -4.60
C GLU A 23 -10.51 29.39 -3.22
N VAL A 24 -11.21 28.60 -2.40
CA VAL A 24 -10.75 28.14 -1.09
C VAL A 24 -10.86 26.62 -1.08
N ILE A 25 -9.79 25.91 -0.73
CA ILE A 25 -9.81 24.47 -0.56
C ILE A 25 -10.71 24.13 0.64
N SER A 26 -11.73 23.29 0.41
CA SER A 26 -12.58 22.77 1.48
C SER A 26 -12.61 21.25 1.45
N THR A 27 -12.81 20.65 2.61
CA THR A 27 -12.84 19.20 2.77
C THR A 27 -14.08 18.77 3.57
N GLU A 28 -14.71 17.68 3.16
CA GLU A 28 -15.83 17.06 3.86
C GLU A 28 -15.58 15.56 4.02
N VAL A 29 -15.52 15.07 5.25
CA VAL A 29 -15.47 13.62 5.51
C VAL A 29 -16.88 13.07 5.34
N ILE A 30 -17.08 12.19 4.35
CA ILE A 30 -18.41 11.65 4.01
C ILE A 30 -18.63 10.22 4.48
N TYR A 31 -17.55 9.48 4.77
CA TYR A 31 -17.62 8.12 5.25
C TYR A 31 -16.45 7.81 6.17
N ARG A 32 -16.68 6.98 7.19
CA ARG A 32 -15.64 6.45 8.09
C ARG A 32 -15.90 4.98 8.33
N PHE A 33 -14.81 4.19 8.42
CA PHE A 33 -14.88 2.76 8.68
C PHE A 33 -13.64 2.31 9.47
N GLU A 34 -13.75 1.15 10.09
CA GLU A 34 -12.62 0.50 10.76
C GLU A 34 -11.81 -0.31 9.75
N THR A 35 -10.51 -0.45 9.98
CA THR A 35 -9.62 -1.35 9.22
C THR A 35 -9.53 -2.68 9.99
N PRO A 36 -10.35 -3.69 9.65
CA PRO A 36 -10.48 -4.89 10.43
C PRO A 36 -9.26 -5.80 10.33
N ILE A 37 -8.89 -6.41 11.45
CA ILE A 37 -7.88 -7.45 11.56
C ILE A 37 -8.58 -8.77 11.83
N MET A 38 -8.08 -9.83 11.20
CA MET A 38 -8.48 -11.20 11.42
C MET A 38 -7.27 -12.07 11.80
N THR A 39 -7.53 -13.29 12.28
CA THR A 39 -6.49 -14.30 12.46
C THR A 39 -6.69 -15.36 11.38
N ASP A 40 -5.64 -15.66 10.63
CA ASP A 40 -5.69 -16.70 9.60
C ASP A 40 -5.51 -18.12 10.19
N SER A 41 -5.55 -19.14 9.30
CA SER A 41 -5.40 -20.53 9.70
C SER A 41 -4.02 -20.90 10.26
N LEU A 42 -3.01 -20.05 10.05
CA LEU A 42 -1.66 -20.19 10.58
C LEU A 42 -1.47 -19.43 11.90
N GLY A 43 -2.53 -18.76 12.39
CA GLY A 43 -2.49 -17.96 13.60
C GLY A 43 -1.91 -16.55 13.41
N ARG A 44 -1.65 -16.09 12.17
CA ARG A 44 -1.11 -14.78 11.86
C ARG A 44 -2.20 -13.71 11.95
N ARG A 45 -1.83 -12.53 12.43
CA ARG A 45 -2.71 -11.35 12.45
C ARG A 45 -2.68 -10.69 11.07
N CYS A 46 -3.76 -10.81 10.34
CA CYS A 46 -3.89 -10.31 8.98
C CYS A 46 -4.92 -9.19 8.89
N TRP A 47 -4.75 -8.28 7.95
CA TRP A 47 -5.81 -7.37 7.53
C TRP A 47 -6.89 -8.19 6.81
N ASP A 48 -8.16 -8.02 7.20
CA ASP A 48 -9.29 -8.57 6.44
C ASP A 48 -9.46 -7.77 5.15
N PHE A 49 -8.60 -8.06 4.15
CA PHE A 49 -8.54 -7.27 2.93
C PHE A 49 -9.86 -7.28 2.13
N PRO A 50 -10.58 -8.42 2.00
CA PRO A 50 -11.89 -8.42 1.38
C PRO A 50 -12.87 -7.46 2.08
N LYS A 51 -12.87 -7.43 3.41
CA LYS A 51 -13.72 -6.52 4.18
C LYS A 51 -13.32 -5.06 4.02
N ILE A 52 -12.02 -4.77 3.97
CA ILE A 52 -11.52 -3.43 3.67
C ILE A 52 -12.03 -2.97 2.30
N VAL A 53 -11.95 -3.81 1.27
CA VAL A 53 -12.45 -3.48 -0.07
C VAL A 53 -13.97 -3.24 -0.06
N GLU A 54 -14.74 -4.05 0.68
CA GLU A 54 -16.19 -3.83 0.85
C GLU A 54 -16.50 -2.46 1.47
N GLU A 55 -15.76 -2.07 2.50
CA GLU A 55 -15.92 -0.74 3.13
C GLU A 55 -15.55 0.40 2.17
N VAL A 56 -14.46 0.25 1.40
CA VAL A 56 -14.06 1.22 0.38
C VAL A 56 -15.15 1.36 -0.71
N VAL A 57 -15.70 0.25 -1.19
CA VAL A 57 -16.81 0.26 -2.16
C VAL A 57 -18.05 0.94 -1.56
N SER A 58 -18.37 0.70 -0.30
CA SER A 58 -19.46 1.34 0.42
C SER A 58 -19.27 2.86 0.53
N ALA A 59 -18.04 3.28 0.85
CA ALA A 59 -17.66 4.69 0.90
C ALA A 59 -17.82 5.37 -0.48
N LEU A 60 -17.36 4.71 -1.55
CA LEU A 60 -17.53 5.22 -2.93
C LEU A 60 -19.00 5.29 -3.35
N LYS A 61 -19.83 4.34 -2.92
CA LYS A 61 -21.27 4.37 -3.16
C LYS A 61 -21.94 5.57 -2.46
N GLU A 62 -21.51 5.91 -1.25
CA GLU A 62 -21.98 7.11 -0.53
C GLU A 62 -21.58 8.41 -1.25
N ALA A 63 -20.42 8.40 -1.93
CA ALA A 63 -19.94 9.54 -2.71
C ALA A 63 -20.75 9.76 -4.01
N ALA A 64 -21.25 8.71 -4.65
CA ALA A 64 -21.83 8.76 -5.98
C ALA A 64 -22.89 9.86 -6.17
N PRO A 65 -23.91 10.04 -5.29
CA PRO A 65 -24.90 11.09 -5.45
C PRO A 65 -24.36 12.51 -5.26
N ARG A 66 -23.14 12.65 -4.79
CA ARG A 66 -22.48 13.93 -4.50
C ARG A 66 -21.54 14.40 -5.62
N GLY A 67 -21.35 13.57 -6.67
CA GLY A 67 -20.52 13.89 -7.84
C GLY A 67 -21.06 15.02 -8.73
N PRO A 68 -20.40 15.34 -9.84
CA PRO A 68 -19.27 14.59 -10.38
C PRO A 68 -17.93 14.87 -9.68
N PHE A 69 -16.99 13.92 -9.83
CA PHE A 69 -15.61 14.03 -9.35
C PHE A 69 -14.63 13.88 -10.52
N GLU A 70 -13.50 14.60 -10.45
CA GLU A 70 -12.47 14.59 -11.48
C GLU A 70 -11.56 13.34 -11.35
N SER A 71 -11.20 13.00 -10.10
CA SER A 71 -10.34 11.86 -9.79
C SER A 71 -10.40 11.46 -8.31
N MET A 72 -9.76 10.34 -8.02
CA MET A 72 -9.49 9.91 -6.65
C MET A 72 -8.05 9.48 -6.45
N ALA A 73 -7.59 9.52 -5.21
CA ALA A 73 -6.33 8.98 -4.76
C ALA A 73 -6.49 8.25 -3.42
N VAL A 74 -5.51 7.41 -3.10
CA VAL A 74 -5.48 6.59 -1.89
C VAL A 74 -4.13 6.78 -1.20
N ASP A 75 -4.14 7.02 0.10
CA ASP A 75 -2.98 6.91 0.96
C ASP A 75 -3.28 5.98 2.14
N THR A 76 -2.25 5.30 2.62
CA THR A 76 -2.35 4.36 3.73
C THR A 76 -1.11 4.40 4.63
N TRP A 77 -1.17 3.61 5.72
CA TRP A 77 0.02 3.29 6.50
C TRP A 77 1.05 2.52 5.66
N GLY A 78 2.31 2.63 6.04
CA GLY A 78 3.43 1.93 5.40
C GLY A 78 3.57 0.46 5.79
N LEU A 79 4.60 -0.19 5.25
CA LEU A 79 5.16 -1.48 5.67
C LEU A 79 4.41 -2.73 5.20
N ASP A 80 3.07 -2.72 5.18
CA ASP A 80 2.27 -3.90 4.87
C ASP A 80 1.99 -4.02 3.37
N PHE A 81 1.89 -5.24 2.90
CA PHE A 81 1.75 -5.56 1.49
C PHE A 81 0.93 -6.84 1.27
N GLY A 82 0.41 -6.99 0.07
CA GLY A 82 -0.14 -8.24 -0.46
C GLY A 82 0.75 -8.80 -1.57
N LEU A 83 0.72 -10.13 -1.69
CA LEU A 83 1.38 -10.87 -2.76
C LEU A 83 0.31 -11.36 -3.76
N LEU A 84 0.53 -11.12 -5.04
CA LEU A 84 -0.34 -11.59 -6.10
C LEU A 84 0.34 -12.72 -6.88
N ASP A 85 -0.43 -13.73 -7.28
CA ASP A 85 0.01 -14.81 -8.16
C ASP A 85 0.06 -14.40 -9.64
N GLU A 86 0.42 -15.34 -10.53
CA GLU A 86 0.48 -15.15 -11.97
C GLU A 86 -0.86 -14.73 -12.59
N GLN A 87 -1.99 -15.13 -11.98
CA GLN A 87 -3.33 -14.75 -12.40
C GLN A 87 -3.82 -13.46 -11.74
N SER A 88 -2.94 -12.77 -11.01
CA SER A 88 -3.23 -11.56 -10.23
C SER A 88 -4.24 -11.77 -9.10
N ASN A 89 -4.36 -12.99 -8.58
CA ASN A 89 -5.13 -13.24 -7.36
C ASN A 89 -4.28 -12.98 -6.13
N LEU A 90 -4.89 -12.45 -5.08
CA LEU A 90 -4.24 -12.31 -3.78
C LEU A 90 -3.99 -13.70 -3.17
N ILE A 91 -2.73 -14.03 -2.91
CA ILE A 91 -2.31 -15.36 -2.40
C ILE A 91 -2.82 -15.59 -0.98
N SER A 92 -2.71 -14.58 -0.14
CA SER A 92 -3.21 -14.59 1.24
C SER A 92 -3.55 -13.16 1.67
N ASN A 93 -4.35 -13.01 2.72
CA ASN A 93 -4.58 -11.68 3.31
C ASN A 93 -3.25 -11.06 3.76
N PRO A 94 -3.03 -9.75 3.53
CA PRO A 94 -1.84 -9.04 3.99
C PRO A 94 -1.65 -9.23 5.51
N VAL A 95 -0.49 -9.71 5.93
CA VAL A 95 -0.19 -9.86 7.35
C VAL A 95 0.16 -8.49 7.92
N SER A 96 -0.46 -8.13 9.04
CA SER A 96 -0.24 -6.84 9.69
C SER A 96 1.16 -6.74 10.26
N HIS A 97 1.78 -5.56 10.15
CA HIS A 97 3.03 -5.22 10.85
C HIS A 97 2.94 -5.37 12.39
N ARG A 98 1.73 -5.56 12.93
CA ARG A 98 1.49 -5.83 14.36
C ARG A 98 1.56 -7.32 14.71
N ASP A 99 1.86 -8.18 13.72
CA ASP A 99 2.10 -9.62 13.93
C ASP A 99 3.52 -9.84 14.47
N HIS A 100 3.68 -10.86 15.30
CA HIS A 100 4.97 -11.19 15.92
C HIS A 100 5.91 -12.00 15.02
N ARG A 101 5.53 -12.27 13.76
CA ARG A 101 6.33 -13.11 12.84
C ARG A 101 7.73 -12.54 12.55
N THR A 102 7.91 -11.24 12.76
CA THR A 102 9.17 -10.55 12.48
C THR A 102 10.08 -10.38 13.70
N ASP A 103 9.65 -10.87 14.88
CA ASP A 103 10.45 -10.77 16.11
C ASP A 103 11.83 -11.41 15.90
N GLY A 104 12.91 -10.63 16.07
CA GLY A 104 14.30 -11.08 15.93
C GLY A 104 14.86 -11.07 14.50
N TYR A 105 14.07 -10.69 13.48
CA TYR A 105 14.54 -10.66 12.09
C TYR A 105 15.49 -9.52 11.78
N LEU A 106 15.43 -8.41 12.49
CA LEU A 106 16.45 -7.36 12.41
C LEU A 106 17.83 -7.91 12.79
N ARG A 107 17.91 -8.65 13.89
CA ARG A 107 19.18 -9.31 14.30
C ARG A 107 19.62 -10.34 13.28
N LYS A 108 18.71 -11.15 12.74
CA LYS A 108 19.05 -12.14 11.71
C LYS A 108 19.60 -11.46 10.45
N ALA A 109 19.01 -10.37 10.02
CA ALA A 109 19.51 -9.60 8.88
C ALA A 109 20.88 -8.95 9.16
N ASP A 110 21.09 -8.44 10.38
CA ASP A 110 22.39 -7.92 10.81
C ASP A 110 23.49 -8.99 10.74
N GLU A 111 23.20 -10.21 11.20
CA GLU A 111 24.13 -11.36 11.11
C GLU A 111 24.43 -11.77 9.64
N MET A 112 23.49 -11.56 8.70
CA MET A 112 23.65 -11.93 7.28
C MET A 112 24.36 -10.85 6.46
N VAL A 113 24.01 -9.59 6.63
CA VAL A 113 24.47 -8.50 5.74
C VAL A 113 25.03 -7.28 6.46
N GLY A 114 24.84 -7.17 7.77
CA GLY A 114 25.25 -6.04 8.59
C GLY A 114 24.22 -4.89 8.60
N VAL A 115 23.91 -4.38 9.79
CA VAL A 115 22.94 -3.29 9.99
C VAL A 115 23.37 -1.99 9.30
N GLU A 116 24.68 -1.73 9.23
CA GLU A 116 25.21 -0.53 8.55
C GLU A 116 24.88 -0.56 7.05
N ARG A 117 25.02 -1.73 6.40
CA ARG A 117 24.67 -1.91 4.99
C ARG A 117 23.17 -1.75 4.76
N LEU A 118 22.33 -2.36 5.62
CA LEU A 118 20.87 -2.21 5.57
C LEU A 118 20.47 -0.73 5.54
N HIS A 119 21.01 0.05 6.48
CA HIS A 119 20.70 1.48 6.55
C HIS A 119 21.31 2.27 5.39
N PHE A 120 22.54 1.99 5.01
CA PHE A 120 23.25 2.73 3.97
C PHE A 120 22.61 2.58 2.59
N GLU A 121 22.19 1.36 2.20
CA GLU A 121 21.60 1.09 0.89
C GLU A 121 20.15 1.57 0.77
N THR A 122 19.41 1.70 1.88
CA THR A 122 17.98 2.04 1.81
C THR A 122 17.61 3.39 2.41
N GLY A 123 18.47 3.93 3.29
CA GLY A 123 18.14 5.13 4.07
C GLY A 123 17.00 4.95 5.07
N ALA A 124 16.41 3.75 5.15
CA ALA A 124 15.25 3.49 5.98
C ALA A 124 15.61 3.46 7.47
N GLN A 125 14.68 3.90 8.31
CA GLN A 125 14.73 3.60 9.73
C GLN A 125 14.50 2.10 9.93
N LEU A 126 15.45 1.41 10.55
CA LEU A 126 15.38 -0.03 10.77
C LEU A 126 14.50 -0.34 11.97
N LEU A 127 13.33 -0.89 11.70
CA LEU A 127 12.37 -1.38 12.69
C LEU A 127 12.01 -2.83 12.32
N GLU A 128 11.85 -3.71 13.31
CA GLU A 128 11.52 -5.13 13.06
C GLU A 128 10.24 -5.33 12.22
N ILE A 129 9.39 -4.32 12.15
CA ILE A 129 8.14 -4.31 11.37
C ILE A 129 8.30 -3.98 9.89
N ASN A 130 9.50 -3.57 9.42
CA ASN A 130 9.72 -3.23 8.01
C ASN A 130 9.42 -4.42 7.08
N SER A 131 8.97 -4.11 5.86
CA SER A 131 8.58 -5.12 4.86
C SER A 131 9.70 -6.11 4.54
N ILE A 132 10.97 -5.65 4.54
CA ILE A 132 12.14 -6.50 4.34
C ILE A 132 12.17 -7.68 5.34
N PHE A 133 11.91 -7.43 6.63
CA PHE A 133 11.88 -8.48 7.65
C PHE A 133 10.63 -9.35 7.56
N GLN A 134 9.52 -8.78 7.12
CA GLN A 134 8.30 -9.53 6.84
C GLN A 134 8.53 -10.53 5.69
N LEU A 135 9.23 -10.14 4.62
CA LEU A 135 9.58 -11.02 3.49
C LEU A 135 10.54 -12.12 3.92
N MET A 136 11.55 -11.81 4.74
CA MET A 136 12.43 -12.84 5.33
C MET A 136 11.65 -13.84 6.17
N ALA A 137 10.66 -13.39 6.94
CA ALA A 137 9.81 -14.27 7.74
C ALA A 137 8.92 -15.16 6.85
N ILE A 138 8.40 -14.66 5.73
CA ILE A 138 7.68 -15.47 4.74
C ILE A 138 8.60 -16.52 4.14
N HIS A 139 9.83 -16.16 3.76
CA HIS A 139 10.82 -17.09 3.24
C HIS A 139 11.04 -18.27 4.19
N ASP A 140 11.14 -18.01 5.50
CA ASP A 140 11.41 -19.05 6.48
C ASP A 140 10.20 -19.90 6.86
N HIS A 141 9.00 -19.30 6.92
CA HIS A 141 7.83 -19.94 7.50
C HIS A 141 6.76 -20.33 6.47
N SER A 142 6.73 -19.67 5.32
CA SER A 142 5.73 -19.89 4.26
C SER A 142 6.33 -19.70 2.86
N PRO A 143 7.46 -20.37 2.52
CA PRO A 143 8.19 -20.12 1.27
C PRO A 143 7.32 -20.27 0.02
N HIS A 144 6.31 -21.14 0.07
CA HIS A 144 5.36 -21.35 -1.01
C HIS A 144 4.58 -20.07 -1.40
N GLU A 145 4.37 -19.13 -0.46
CA GLU A 145 3.75 -17.83 -0.77
C GLU A 145 4.66 -16.99 -1.67
N LEU A 146 5.99 -16.99 -1.40
CA LEU A 146 6.95 -16.29 -2.25
C LEU A 146 7.18 -16.98 -3.59
N GLU A 147 7.17 -18.32 -3.62
CA GLU A 147 7.31 -19.12 -4.84
C GLU A 147 6.14 -18.90 -5.81
N ALA A 148 4.93 -18.70 -5.29
CA ALA A 148 3.74 -18.42 -6.08
C ALA A 148 3.63 -16.95 -6.50
N ALA A 149 4.35 -16.04 -5.82
CA ALA A 149 4.20 -14.60 -6.01
C ALA A 149 4.85 -14.13 -7.33
N GLN A 150 4.11 -13.28 -8.05
CA GLN A 150 4.58 -12.54 -9.22
C GLN A 150 4.67 -11.04 -8.95
N HIS A 151 3.84 -10.52 -8.05
CA HIS A 151 3.83 -9.10 -7.70
C HIS A 151 3.69 -8.91 -6.20
N LEU A 152 4.46 -7.96 -5.66
CA LEU A 152 4.29 -7.38 -4.35
C LEU A 152 3.60 -6.03 -4.53
N LEU A 153 2.48 -5.80 -3.88
CA LEU A 153 1.80 -4.51 -3.84
C LEU A 153 1.67 -4.02 -2.41
N MET A 154 2.16 -2.81 -2.14
CA MET A 154 1.95 -2.15 -0.85
C MET A 154 0.46 -1.82 -0.67
N MET A 155 0.00 -1.61 0.56
CA MET A 155 -1.43 -1.47 0.85
C MET A 155 -2.17 -0.46 -0.02
N PRO A 156 -1.69 0.78 -0.28
CA PRO A 156 -2.42 1.71 -1.14
C PRO A 156 -2.48 1.25 -2.59
N ASP A 157 -1.41 0.63 -3.09
CA ASP A 157 -1.35 0.07 -4.44
C ASP A 157 -2.25 -1.15 -4.59
N LEU A 158 -2.34 -1.98 -3.55
CA LEU A 158 -3.24 -3.14 -3.51
C LEU A 158 -4.71 -2.71 -3.52
N ILE A 159 -5.06 -1.63 -2.83
CA ILE A 159 -6.39 -1.04 -2.87
C ILE A 159 -6.66 -0.45 -4.26
N LEU A 160 -5.73 0.31 -4.83
CA LEU A 160 -5.87 0.83 -6.19
C LEU A 160 -6.02 -0.29 -7.22
N PHE A 161 -5.25 -1.38 -7.07
CA PHE A 161 -5.41 -2.58 -7.89
C PHE A 161 -6.81 -3.19 -7.77
N ALA A 162 -7.32 -3.35 -6.55
CA ALA A 162 -8.68 -3.87 -6.34
C ALA A 162 -9.78 -2.99 -6.98
N LEU A 163 -9.54 -1.67 -7.08
CA LEU A 163 -10.48 -0.72 -7.69
C LEU A 163 -10.35 -0.61 -9.20
N THR A 164 -9.15 -0.78 -9.76
CA THR A 164 -8.85 -0.47 -11.17
C THR A 164 -8.41 -1.66 -11.99
N GLY A 165 -7.90 -2.73 -11.35
CA GLY A 165 -7.21 -3.84 -12.00
C GLY A 165 -5.79 -3.52 -12.48
N GLN A 166 -5.25 -2.34 -12.18
CA GLN A 166 -3.91 -1.94 -12.64
C GLN A 166 -2.86 -2.20 -11.57
N ILE A 167 -1.85 -3.01 -11.92
CA ILE A 167 -0.68 -3.30 -11.09
C ILE A 167 0.29 -2.11 -11.14
N GLY A 168 0.92 -1.79 -10.01
CA GLY A 168 1.98 -0.81 -9.94
C GLY A 168 2.28 -0.44 -8.48
N MET A 169 3.33 0.33 -8.25
CA MET A 169 3.79 0.76 -6.94
C MET A 169 4.18 2.22 -6.97
N GLU A 170 3.92 2.94 -5.88
CA GLU A 170 4.28 4.36 -5.77
C GLU A 170 5.53 4.53 -4.90
N TYR A 171 6.32 5.56 -5.20
CA TYR A 171 7.62 5.83 -4.61
C TYR A 171 7.61 5.99 -3.07
N THR A 172 6.69 6.80 -2.53
CA THR A 172 6.72 7.11 -1.08
C THR A 172 6.36 5.90 -0.23
N ILE A 173 5.48 5.03 -0.73
CA ILE A 173 5.15 3.79 -0.02
C ILE A 173 6.23 2.73 -0.22
N ALA A 174 6.86 2.65 -1.41
CA ALA A 174 7.99 1.76 -1.67
C ALA A 174 9.18 2.06 -0.74
N SER A 175 9.42 3.34 -0.44
CA SER A 175 10.50 3.77 0.46
C SER A 175 10.35 3.23 1.89
N THR A 176 9.14 2.85 2.31
CA THR A 176 8.89 2.29 3.65
C THR A 176 9.33 0.83 3.79
N THR A 177 9.59 0.14 2.68
CA THR A 177 9.85 -1.30 2.65
C THR A 177 11.15 -1.72 3.33
N GLY A 178 12.14 -0.81 3.40
CA GLY A 178 13.52 -1.15 3.76
C GLY A 178 14.26 -1.92 2.65
N LEU A 179 13.74 -1.88 1.41
CA LEU A 179 14.32 -2.52 0.21
C LEU A 179 14.51 -1.54 -0.95
N TYR A 180 14.06 -0.29 -0.81
CA TYR A 180 14.15 0.71 -1.87
C TYR A 180 15.25 1.72 -1.55
N ASP A 181 16.24 1.84 -2.45
CA ASP A 181 17.27 2.87 -2.39
C ASP A 181 16.67 4.21 -2.88
N THR A 182 16.40 5.10 -1.94
CA THR A 182 15.82 6.41 -2.24
C THR A 182 16.82 7.39 -2.88
N GLN A 183 18.12 7.12 -2.82
CA GLN A 183 19.15 7.94 -3.48
C GLN A 183 19.38 7.47 -4.92
N GLY A 184 19.47 6.15 -5.13
CA GLY A 184 19.59 5.54 -6.45
C GLY A 184 18.28 5.50 -7.23
N ASN A 185 17.15 5.69 -6.54
CA ASN A 185 15.79 5.59 -7.08
C ASN A 185 15.52 4.21 -7.72
N GLU A 186 15.97 3.15 -7.04
CA GLU A 186 15.83 1.77 -7.48
C GLU A 186 15.69 0.80 -6.30
N TRP A 187 15.28 -0.43 -6.59
CA TRP A 187 15.30 -1.48 -5.59
C TRP A 187 16.73 -1.89 -5.24
N ALA A 188 17.02 -2.09 -3.96
CA ALA A 188 18.29 -2.64 -3.46
C ALA A 188 18.39 -4.15 -3.78
N PHE A 189 18.42 -4.51 -5.07
CA PHE A 189 18.39 -5.89 -5.54
C PHE A 189 19.52 -6.75 -4.97
N GLY A 190 20.69 -6.16 -4.72
CA GLY A 190 21.80 -6.84 -4.08
C GLY A 190 21.44 -7.28 -2.66
N LEU A 191 20.87 -6.36 -1.89
CA LEU A 191 20.42 -6.61 -0.54
C LEU A 191 19.30 -7.66 -0.49
N ALA A 192 18.31 -7.55 -1.40
CA ALA A 192 17.20 -8.50 -1.50
C ALA A 192 17.70 -9.93 -1.73
N ARG A 193 18.65 -10.13 -2.68
CA ARG A 193 19.25 -11.46 -2.96
C ARG A 193 19.98 -12.02 -1.76
N ASP A 194 20.81 -11.21 -1.08
CA ASP A 194 21.62 -11.64 0.06
C ASP A 194 20.74 -12.02 1.27
N LEU A 195 19.51 -11.50 1.33
CA LEU A 195 18.49 -11.83 2.33
C LEU A 195 17.48 -12.90 1.87
N ASN A 196 17.72 -13.56 0.73
CA ASN A 196 16.87 -14.58 0.14
C ASN A 196 15.45 -14.08 -0.22
N ILE A 197 15.32 -12.79 -0.57
CA ILE A 197 14.08 -12.19 -1.03
C ILE A 197 14.03 -12.26 -2.56
N PRO A 198 12.98 -12.85 -3.15
CA PRO A 198 12.86 -12.97 -4.61
C PRO A 198 12.69 -11.59 -5.26
N ILE A 199 13.56 -11.26 -6.19
CA ILE A 199 13.58 -9.93 -6.83
C ILE A 199 12.51 -9.78 -7.95
N ASN A 200 12.00 -10.87 -8.47
CA ASN A 200 10.98 -10.86 -9.53
C ASN A 200 9.62 -10.28 -9.08
N ILE A 201 9.36 -10.26 -7.78
CA ILE A 201 8.13 -9.68 -7.22
C ILE A 201 8.20 -8.15 -7.07
N LEU A 202 9.41 -7.57 -7.15
CA LEU A 202 9.66 -6.14 -6.99
C LEU A 202 9.45 -5.44 -8.33
N GLY A 203 8.26 -4.87 -8.50
CA GLY A 203 7.84 -4.22 -9.74
C GLY A 203 8.45 -2.82 -9.93
N GLU A 204 8.09 -2.19 -11.03
CA GLU A 204 8.47 -0.80 -11.33
C GLU A 204 7.80 0.16 -10.34
N VAL A 205 8.56 1.13 -9.87
CA VAL A 205 8.11 2.17 -8.93
C VAL A 205 7.86 3.46 -9.69
N ALA A 206 6.69 4.04 -9.51
CA ALA A 206 6.25 5.25 -10.18
C ALA A 206 6.17 6.43 -9.21
N ASP A 207 6.31 7.64 -9.75
CA ASP A 207 6.16 8.87 -8.98
C ASP A 207 4.70 9.13 -8.57
N ALA A 208 4.53 9.91 -7.48
CA ALA A 208 3.25 10.48 -7.12
C ALA A 208 2.68 11.32 -8.29
N GLY A 209 1.36 11.26 -8.49
CA GLY A 209 0.69 11.87 -9.63
C GLY A 209 0.53 10.94 -10.84
N THR A 210 1.08 9.73 -10.80
CA THR A 210 0.94 8.76 -11.89
C THR A 210 -0.49 8.22 -11.98
N PHE A 211 -1.03 8.20 -13.21
CA PHE A 211 -2.34 7.64 -13.49
C PHE A 211 -2.34 6.12 -13.31
N ARG A 212 -3.27 5.60 -12.51
CA ARG A 212 -3.40 4.19 -12.13
C ARG A 212 -4.68 3.54 -12.67
N GLY A 213 -5.23 4.08 -13.74
CA GLY A 213 -6.45 3.57 -14.37
C GLY A 213 -7.72 4.27 -13.93
N ASN A 214 -8.82 3.87 -14.54
CA ASN A 214 -10.16 4.25 -14.10
C ASN A 214 -10.72 3.15 -13.19
N LEU A 215 -11.73 3.48 -12.40
CA LEU A 215 -12.51 2.45 -11.71
C LEU A 215 -12.91 1.36 -12.71
N SER A 216 -12.74 0.10 -12.33
CA SER A 216 -13.12 -1.04 -13.17
C SER A 216 -14.63 -1.04 -13.43
N PRO A 217 -15.13 -1.66 -14.53
CA PRO A 217 -16.57 -1.74 -14.83
C PRO A 217 -17.36 -2.34 -13.66
N GLU A 218 -16.80 -3.31 -12.96
CA GLU A 218 -17.43 -3.93 -11.79
C GLU A 218 -17.60 -2.94 -10.63
N ILE A 219 -16.55 -2.15 -10.34
CA ILE A 219 -16.62 -1.12 -9.29
C ILE A 219 -17.55 0.03 -9.68
N GLN A 220 -17.58 0.42 -10.95
CA GLN A 220 -18.53 1.41 -11.45
C GLN A 220 -19.98 0.94 -11.24
N GLU A 221 -20.29 -0.31 -11.55
CA GLU A 221 -21.63 -0.89 -11.35
C GLU A 221 -22.01 -0.94 -9.87
N LYS A 222 -21.09 -1.40 -9.02
CA LYS A 222 -21.32 -1.51 -7.56
C LYS A 222 -21.54 -0.16 -6.89
N THR A 223 -20.86 0.87 -7.35
CA THR A 223 -20.85 2.20 -6.68
C THR A 223 -21.81 3.20 -7.31
N GLY A 224 -22.12 3.05 -8.58
CA GLY A 224 -22.86 4.06 -9.35
C GLY A 224 -21.98 5.25 -9.78
N LEU A 225 -20.68 5.20 -9.52
CA LEU A 225 -19.71 6.15 -10.08
C LEU A 225 -19.40 5.77 -11.53
N GLY A 226 -19.15 6.76 -12.37
CA GLY A 226 -18.63 6.55 -13.72
C GLY A 226 -17.14 6.13 -13.72
N PRO A 227 -16.46 6.20 -14.88
CA PRO A 227 -15.06 5.86 -15.01
C PRO A 227 -14.15 6.90 -14.33
N LEU A 228 -14.28 7.01 -13.01
CA LEU A 228 -13.49 7.92 -12.19
C LEU A 228 -12.01 7.55 -12.28
N LYS A 229 -11.18 8.54 -12.60
CA LYS A 229 -9.72 8.36 -12.70
C LYS A 229 -9.12 8.16 -11.33
N CYS A 230 -8.24 7.15 -11.21
CA CYS A 230 -7.46 6.88 -10.00
C CYS A 230 -5.99 7.25 -10.23
N PHE A 231 -5.39 7.93 -9.28
CA PHE A 231 -3.98 8.33 -9.33
C PHE A 231 -3.25 7.83 -8.09
N ALA A 232 -1.98 7.46 -8.26
CA ALA A 232 -1.08 7.37 -7.13
C ALA A 232 -0.83 8.79 -6.60
N THR A 233 -0.95 8.98 -5.29
CA THR A 233 -0.55 10.23 -4.61
C THR A 233 0.77 9.98 -3.88
N ALA A 234 1.21 10.83 -2.97
CA ALA A 234 2.17 10.47 -1.94
C ALA A 234 1.47 9.43 -1.03
N SER A 235 1.54 8.16 -1.42
CA SER A 235 0.64 7.10 -0.94
C SER A 235 0.94 6.63 0.48
N HIS A 236 2.08 7.01 1.06
CA HIS A 236 2.37 6.85 2.48
C HIS A 236 1.76 8.02 3.26
N ASP A 237 0.88 7.74 4.24
CA ASP A 237 0.16 8.73 5.06
C ASP A 237 1.07 9.83 5.64
N THR A 238 2.24 9.44 6.15
CA THR A 238 3.24 10.39 6.65
C THR A 238 3.80 11.29 5.55
N ALA A 239 4.08 10.73 4.36
CA ALA A 239 4.54 11.53 3.21
C ALA A 239 3.44 12.49 2.73
N ALA A 240 2.18 12.02 2.68
CA ALA A 240 1.03 12.86 2.36
C ALA A 240 0.90 14.02 3.35
N ALA A 241 1.06 13.76 4.66
CA ALA A 241 1.02 14.80 5.69
C ALA A 241 2.16 15.83 5.54
N VAL A 242 3.38 15.39 5.17
CA VAL A 242 4.51 16.28 4.90
C VAL A 242 4.23 17.19 3.71
N VAL A 243 3.75 16.63 2.60
CA VAL A 243 3.40 17.40 1.38
C VAL A 243 2.27 18.39 1.65
N ALA A 244 1.30 18.05 2.48
CA ALA A 244 0.17 18.92 2.83
C ALA A 244 0.56 20.05 3.82
N THR A 245 1.73 19.97 4.44
CA THR A 245 2.16 20.98 5.41
C THR A 245 2.65 22.24 4.69
N PRO A 246 2.10 23.45 4.99
CA PRO A 246 2.61 24.69 4.44
C PRO A 246 4.04 24.93 4.93
N LEU A 247 5.01 24.73 4.06
CA LEU A 247 6.40 25.08 4.33
C LEU A 247 6.63 26.51 3.90
N SER A 248 7.05 27.38 4.86
CA SER A 248 7.43 28.77 4.63
C SER A 248 8.88 28.90 4.16
#